data_849172b6dbe90b23e75c415b8f8e49d7
#
_entry.id   849172b6dbe90b23e75c415b8f8e49d7
#
_cell.length_a   1.000
_cell.length_b   1.000
_cell.length_c   1.000
_cell.angle_alpha   90.00
_cell.angle_beta   90.00
_cell.angle_gamma   90.00
#
_symmetry.space_group_name_H-M   'P 1'
#
loop_
_entity.id
_entity.type
_entity.pdbx_description
1 polymer ?
#
loop_
_entity_poly.entity_id
_entity_poly.type
_entity_poly.pdbx_seq_one_letter_code
_entity_poly.pdbx_strand_id
1 'polypeptide(L)'
;MPRIKQTEKSYFCYMTENRRLQAEKIISVIILVLLSAIYIACICARAKAAASPKPDFTVVIDAGHGGIDGGVSGIKSGVKESELNLDISRKLKTVFEKSGAKAVLTRKTEAGLYGIFSKGFKKRDMKKRMEIAERASPDVFVSIHLNYYSSSSRRGAQVFYKIGSEKSEKLAISVQNQLNALQNKNYAPLPGDFYVLNESSGEAILCECGFLSNEEDEAMLLTDEYRQKIAETIFVGIETYRYGLATGVN
;
A
#
# COMPACT_ATOMS: atom_id res chain seq x y z
N MET A 1 7.07 -58.21 69.07
CA MET A 1 6.19 -57.35 68.23
C MET A 1 6.81 -56.14 67.60
N PRO A 2 8.10 -55.96 67.30
CA PRO A 2 8.61 -54.79 66.55
C PRO A 2 8.85 -55.00 65.04
N ARG A 3 8.96 -56.22 64.51
CA ARG A 3 9.33 -56.45 63.09
C ARG A 3 8.21 -56.18 62.08
N ILE A 4 6.94 -56.28 62.41
CA ILE A 4 5.80 -56.12 61.49
C ILE A 4 5.60 -54.61 61.12
N LYS A 5 5.76 -53.70 62.06
CA LYS A 5 5.61 -52.28 61.83
C LYS A 5 6.68 -51.66 60.90
N GLN A 6 7.84 -52.28 60.80
CA GLN A 6 8.96 -51.82 59.99
C GLN A 6 8.78 -52.23 58.53
N THR A 7 8.19 -53.35 58.22
CA THR A 7 7.88 -53.86 56.88
C THR A 7 6.71 -53.08 56.26
N GLU A 8 5.67 -52.70 57.01
CA GLU A 8 4.54 -51.87 56.52
C GLU A 8 4.99 -50.46 56.16
N LYS A 9 5.85 -49.88 56.97
CA LYS A 9 6.38 -48.52 56.70
C LYS A 9 7.28 -48.51 55.46
N SER A 10 8.07 -49.52 55.22
CA SER A 10 8.93 -49.69 54.03
C SER A 10 8.07 -49.91 52.77
N TYR A 11 7.01 -50.73 52.86
CA TYR A 11 6.10 -50.96 51.74
C TYR A 11 5.31 -49.71 51.37
N PHE A 12 4.82 -48.93 52.34
CA PHE A 12 4.13 -47.66 52.12
C PHE A 12 5.05 -46.63 51.46
N CYS A 13 6.30 -46.52 51.90
CA CYS A 13 7.29 -45.63 51.31
C CYS A 13 7.59 -46.02 49.84
N TYR A 14 7.75 -47.28 49.55
CA TYR A 14 7.94 -47.82 48.19
C TYR A 14 6.76 -47.52 47.27
N MET A 15 5.52 -47.67 47.75
CA MET A 15 4.30 -47.41 46.96
C MET A 15 4.11 -45.93 46.70
N THR A 16 4.46 -45.04 47.65
CA THR A 16 4.38 -43.57 47.43
C THR A 16 5.46 -43.09 46.46
N GLU A 17 6.67 -43.62 46.52
CA GLU A 17 7.77 -43.28 45.63
C GLU A 17 7.48 -43.76 44.18
N ASN A 18 6.93 -44.97 44.04
CA ASN A 18 6.56 -45.51 42.73
C ASN A 18 5.40 -44.70 42.08
N ARG A 19 4.41 -44.24 42.88
CA ARG A 19 3.35 -43.34 42.38
C ARG A 19 3.90 -42.00 41.96
N ARG A 20 4.87 -41.45 42.68
CA ARG A 20 5.55 -40.20 42.34
C ARG A 20 6.32 -40.32 41.00
N LEU A 21 7.10 -41.41 40.85
CA LEU A 21 7.84 -41.67 39.61
C LEU A 21 6.92 -41.88 38.41
N GLN A 22 5.76 -42.54 38.59
CA GLN A 22 4.76 -42.68 37.54
C GLN A 22 4.10 -41.33 37.18
N ALA A 23 3.78 -40.50 38.16
CA ALA A 23 3.26 -39.16 37.92
C ALA A 23 4.28 -38.26 37.16
N GLU A 24 5.55 -38.29 37.54
CA GLU A 24 6.62 -37.56 36.84
C GLU A 24 6.78 -38.02 35.38
N LYS A 25 6.68 -39.33 35.11
CA LYS A 25 6.69 -39.88 33.73
C LYS A 25 5.49 -39.41 32.92
N ILE A 26 4.29 -39.41 33.49
CA ILE A 26 3.07 -38.96 32.84
C ILE A 26 3.17 -37.45 32.52
N ILE A 27 3.63 -36.63 33.46
CA ILE A 27 3.85 -35.20 33.26
C ILE A 27 4.87 -34.94 32.13
N SER A 28 5.98 -35.71 32.12
CA SER A 28 6.99 -35.58 31.07
C SER A 28 6.45 -35.94 29.69
N VAL A 29 5.62 -36.94 29.57
CA VAL A 29 4.95 -37.32 28.31
C VAL A 29 3.97 -36.24 27.88
N ILE A 30 3.17 -35.69 28.81
CA ILE A 30 2.25 -34.56 28.50
C ILE A 30 3.01 -33.33 27.98
N ILE A 31 4.10 -32.95 28.64
CA ILE A 31 4.95 -31.86 28.22
C ILE A 31 5.50 -32.08 26.79
N LEU A 32 5.98 -33.30 26.52
CA LEU A 32 6.51 -33.65 25.20
C LEU A 32 5.45 -33.54 24.11
N VAL A 33 4.22 -34.02 24.39
CA VAL A 33 3.08 -33.93 23.47
C VAL A 33 2.69 -32.45 23.22
N LEU A 34 2.66 -31.63 24.27
CA LEU A 34 2.37 -30.20 24.13
C LEU A 34 3.45 -29.45 23.30
N LEU A 35 4.72 -29.75 23.56
CA LEU A 35 5.82 -29.15 22.78
C LEU A 35 5.79 -29.59 21.32
N SER A 36 5.46 -30.85 21.03
CA SER A 36 5.32 -31.34 19.66
C SER A 36 4.12 -30.68 18.95
N ALA A 37 2.99 -30.47 19.63
CA ALA A 37 1.84 -29.78 19.09
C ALA A 37 2.14 -28.29 18.76
N ILE A 38 2.85 -27.60 19.65
CA ILE A 38 3.31 -26.22 19.43
C ILE A 38 4.28 -26.17 18.23
N TYR A 39 5.21 -27.11 18.13
CA TYR A 39 6.16 -27.18 17.02
C TYR A 39 5.45 -27.41 15.68
N ILE A 40 4.49 -28.32 15.63
CA ILE A 40 3.66 -28.57 14.43
C ILE A 40 2.85 -27.33 14.07
N ALA A 41 2.22 -26.65 15.05
CA ALA A 41 1.49 -25.42 14.81
C ALA A 41 2.39 -24.31 14.24
N CYS A 42 3.62 -24.18 14.76
CA CYS A 42 4.61 -23.24 14.22
C CYS A 42 5.04 -23.58 12.78
N ILE A 43 5.23 -24.87 12.47
CA ILE A 43 5.54 -25.30 11.09
C ILE A 43 4.37 -25.01 10.15
N CYS A 44 3.14 -25.32 10.54
CA CYS A 44 1.95 -25.03 9.75
C CYS A 44 1.73 -23.54 9.54
N ALA A 45 1.99 -22.70 10.56
CA ALA A 45 1.94 -21.25 10.43
C ALA A 45 3.01 -20.71 9.47
N ARG A 46 4.25 -21.23 9.54
CA ARG A 46 5.33 -20.90 8.60
C ARG A 46 5.02 -21.38 7.18
N ALA A 47 4.48 -22.56 7.00
CA ALA A 47 4.06 -23.09 5.70
C ALA A 47 2.94 -22.24 5.08
N LYS A 48 1.95 -21.78 5.86
CA LYS A 48 0.93 -20.84 5.41
C LYS A 48 1.52 -19.48 5.02
N ALA A 49 2.47 -18.95 5.76
CA ALA A 49 3.15 -17.70 5.45
C ALA A 49 4.03 -17.81 4.18
N ALA A 50 4.67 -18.98 3.97
CA ALA A 50 5.46 -19.27 2.76
C ALA A 50 4.60 -19.60 1.53
N ALA A 51 3.36 -20.02 1.73
CA ALA A 51 2.39 -20.35 0.68
C ALA A 51 1.38 -19.21 0.41
N SER A 52 1.62 -17.99 0.91
CA SER A 52 0.86 -16.82 0.45
C SER A 52 1.14 -16.69 -1.05
N PRO A 53 0.15 -16.90 -1.93
CA PRO A 53 0.37 -16.68 -3.36
C PRO A 53 0.92 -15.27 -3.54
N LYS A 54 1.91 -15.11 -4.42
CA LYS A 54 2.36 -13.78 -4.85
C LYS A 54 1.09 -13.01 -5.22
N PRO A 55 0.87 -11.80 -4.69
CA PRO A 55 -0.33 -11.06 -5.08
C PRO A 55 -0.40 -10.98 -6.60
N ASP A 56 -1.54 -11.33 -7.17
CA ASP A 56 -1.75 -11.35 -8.62
C ASP A 56 -1.61 -9.97 -9.25
N PHE A 57 -1.49 -8.93 -8.43
CA PHE A 57 -1.37 -7.55 -8.88
C PHE A 57 -0.50 -6.72 -7.93
N THR A 58 0.42 -5.96 -8.52
CA THR A 58 1.28 -5.02 -7.80
C THR A 58 1.06 -3.61 -8.35
N VAL A 59 0.68 -2.67 -7.49
CA VAL A 59 0.61 -1.24 -7.81
C VAL A 59 1.70 -0.47 -7.07
N VAL A 60 2.43 0.39 -7.79
CA VAL A 60 3.27 1.42 -7.16
C VAL A 60 2.51 2.73 -7.18
N ILE A 61 2.37 3.33 -6.01
CA ILE A 61 1.71 4.61 -5.81
C ILE A 61 2.78 5.63 -5.45
N ASP A 62 2.98 6.58 -6.33
CA ASP A 62 3.93 7.65 -6.15
C ASP A 62 3.23 8.88 -5.57
N ALA A 63 3.62 9.28 -4.37
CA ALA A 63 3.14 10.53 -3.78
C ALA A 63 4.02 11.68 -4.26
N GLY A 64 3.54 12.49 -5.18
CA GLY A 64 4.30 13.60 -5.78
C GLY A 64 4.91 14.55 -4.75
N HIS A 65 6.06 15.16 -5.09
CA HIS A 65 6.78 16.11 -4.24
C HIS A 65 7.25 15.50 -2.90
N GLY A 66 7.58 16.35 -1.93
CA GLY A 66 7.97 15.94 -0.56
C GLY A 66 9.20 16.68 -0.03
N GLY A 67 9.27 16.85 1.29
CA GLY A 67 10.34 17.57 1.96
C GLY A 67 10.37 19.05 1.58
N ILE A 68 11.51 19.53 1.05
CA ILE A 68 11.66 20.91 0.65
C ILE A 68 10.89 21.26 -0.64
N ASP A 69 10.60 20.27 -1.48
CA ASP A 69 9.74 20.41 -2.63
C ASP A 69 8.28 20.20 -2.19
N GLY A 70 7.64 21.26 -1.76
CA GLY A 70 6.24 21.25 -1.35
C GLY A 70 5.25 21.09 -2.50
N GLY A 71 5.69 21.20 -3.76
CA GLY A 71 4.79 21.39 -4.89
C GLY A 71 4.13 22.76 -4.89
N VAL A 72 2.92 22.85 -5.41
CA VAL A 72 2.11 24.07 -5.35
C VAL A 72 1.45 24.23 -3.99
N SER A 73 0.93 25.41 -3.70
CA SER A 73 0.23 25.68 -2.44
C SER A 73 -1.19 26.15 -2.71
N GLY A 74 -2.10 25.76 -1.82
CA GLY A 74 -3.48 26.21 -1.84
C GLY A 74 -3.57 27.74 -1.69
N ILE A 75 -4.44 28.33 -2.50
CA ILE A 75 -4.56 29.80 -2.58
C ILE A 75 -5.20 30.42 -1.35
N LYS A 76 -5.98 29.68 -0.59
CA LYS A 76 -6.65 30.16 0.64
C LYS A 76 -5.98 29.61 1.90
N SER A 77 -5.67 28.33 1.92
CA SER A 77 -5.15 27.64 3.11
C SER A 77 -3.63 27.69 3.23
N GLY A 78 -2.93 27.82 2.09
CA GLY A 78 -1.49 27.66 2.03
C GLY A 78 -1.01 26.20 2.20
N VAL A 79 -1.92 25.20 2.24
CA VAL A 79 -1.58 23.78 2.32
C VAL A 79 -0.68 23.40 1.15
N LYS A 80 0.32 22.58 1.42
CA LYS A 80 1.24 22.12 0.37
C LYS A 80 0.65 20.93 -0.38
N GLU A 81 0.82 20.92 -1.67
CA GLU A 81 0.46 19.80 -2.53
C GLU A 81 1.04 18.48 -2.02
N SER A 82 2.31 18.48 -1.62
CA SER A 82 2.98 17.28 -1.11
C SER A 82 2.29 16.60 0.08
N GLU A 83 1.65 17.39 0.96
CA GLU A 83 0.93 16.88 2.12
C GLU A 83 -0.33 16.12 1.68
N LEU A 84 -1.12 16.71 0.79
CA LEU A 84 -2.35 16.11 0.27
C LEU A 84 -2.06 14.92 -0.64
N ASN A 85 -1.01 15.00 -1.48
CA ASN A 85 -0.56 13.88 -2.30
C ASN A 85 -0.22 12.65 -1.46
N LEU A 86 0.47 12.85 -0.33
CA LEU A 86 0.82 11.75 0.57
C LEU A 86 -0.43 11.14 1.23
N ASP A 87 -1.37 11.97 1.64
CA ASP A 87 -2.60 11.49 2.27
C ASP A 87 -3.46 10.68 1.28
N ILE A 88 -3.71 11.20 0.08
CA ILE A 88 -4.43 10.48 -0.97
C ILE A 88 -3.72 9.16 -1.32
N SER A 89 -2.38 9.18 -1.44
CA SER A 89 -1.60 7.99 -1.74
C SER A 89 -1.69 6.91 -0.64
N ARG A 90 -1.71 7.30 0.63
CA ARG A 90 -1.89 6.38 1.76
C ARG A 90 -3.29 5.76 1.77
N LYS A 91 -4.32 6.56 1.48
CA LYS A 91 -5.70 6.09 1.35
C LYS A 91 -5.82 5.10 0.20
N LEU A 92 -5.28 5.43 -0.97
CA LEU A 92 -5.25 4.56 -2.14
C LEU A 92 -4.53 3.23 -1.87
N LYS A 93 -3.37 3.28 -1.19
CA LYS A 93 -2.67 2.08 -0.74
C LYS A 93 -3.56 1.20 0.13
N THR A 94 -4.24 1.79 1.10
CA THR A 94 -5.13 1.06 2.01
C THR A 94 -6.28 0.37 1.26
N VAL A 95 -6.84 1.03 0.24
CA VAL A 95 -7.91 0.46 -0.59
C VAL A 95 -7.39 -0.75 -1.39
N PHE A 96 -6.23 -0.64 -2.02
CA PHE A 96 -5.60 -1.75 -2.74
C PHE A 96 -5.24 -2.93 -1.83
N GLU A 97 -4.68 -2.68 -0.66
CA GLU A 97 -4.35 -3.75 0.29
C GLU A 97 -5.58 -4.50 0.79
N LYS A 98 -6.70 -3.80 1.00
CA LYS A 98 -7.99 -4.43 1.34
C LYS A 98 -8.54 -5.31 0.22
N SER A 99 -8.23 -5.03 -1.04
CA SER A 99 -8.60 -5.87 -2.19
C SER A 99 -7.68 -7.08 -2.40
N GLY A 100 -6.61 -7.21 -1.60
CA GLY A 100 -5.62 -8.28 -1.72
C GLY A 100 -4.45 -7.98 -2.66
N ALA A 101 -4.41 -6.79 -3.27
CA ALA A 101 -3.30 -6.37 -4.11
C ALA A 101 -2.08 -5.94 -3.28
N LYS A 102 -0.90 -6.07 -3.85
CA LYS A 102 0.32 -5.48 -3.28
C LYS A 102 0.43 -4.01 -3.68
N ALA A 103 0.40 -3.11 -2.69
CA ALA A 103 0.56 -1.68 -2.91
C ALA A 103 1.83 -1.13 -2.27
N VAL A 104 2.67 -0.47 -3.07
CA VAL A 104 3.97 0.06 -2.65
C VAL A 104 3.97 1.57 -2.81
N LEU A 105 4.22 2.31 -1.71
CA LEU A 105 4.42 3.75 -1.76
C LEU A 105 5.88 4.09 -2.08
N THR A 106 6.13 5.08 -2.94
CA THR A 106 7.48 5.61 -3.18
C THR A 106 8.01 6.34 -1.95
N ARG A 107 7.20 7.14 -1.26
CA ARG A 107 7.51 7.75 0.04
C ARG A 107 6.40 7.50 1.05
N LYS A 108 6.77 7.41 2.32
CA LYS A 108 5.85 7.09 3.43
C LYS A 108 5.69 8.22 4.45
N THR A 109 6.49 9.28 4.31
CA THR A 109 6.54 10.44 5.20
C THR A 109 6.51 11.74 4.40
N GLU A 110 6.39 12.86 5.08
CA GLU A 110 6.48 14.18 4.46
C GLU A 110 7.87 14.48 3.86
N ALA A 111 8.90 13.74 4.23
CA ALA A 111 10.24 13.92 3.67
C ALA A 111 10.28 13.55 2.18
N GLY A 112 11.13 14.24 1.43
CA GLY A 112 11.53 13.81 0.08
C GLY A 112 12.54 12.66 0.13
N LEU A 113 12.82 12.07 -1.02
CA LEU A 113 13.72 10.91 -1.16
C LEU A 113 15.15 11.31 -1.60
N TYR A 114 15.44 12.59 -1.67
CA TYR A 114 16.71 13.14 -2.15
C TYR A 114 17.90 13.00 -1.18
N GLY A 115 17.65 12.56 0.06
CA GLY A 115 18.68 12.51 1.11
C GLY A 115 19.07 13.91 1.60
N ILE A 116 20.38 14.22 1.63
CA ILE A 116 20.88 15.54 2.04
C ILE A 116 20.51 16.58 0.98
N PHE A 117 19.95 17.72 1.43
CA PHE A 117 19.64 18.83 0.55
C PHE A 117 20.90 19.45 -0.05
N SER A 118 21.01 19.42 -1.37
CA SER A 118 22.12 19.99 -2.13
C SER A 118 21.71 20.17 -3.60
N LYS A 119 22.55 20.84 -4.41
CA LYS A 119 22.31 21.01 -5.85
C LYS A 119 21.92 19.68 -6.51
N GLY A 120 20.86 19.68 -7.32
CA GLY A 120 20.35 18.50 -8.01
C GLY A 120 19.49 17.58 -7.14
N PHE A 121 18.99 18.04 -6.00
CA PHE A 121 18.13 17.25 -5.12
C PHE A 121 16.89 16.70 -5.83
N LYS A 122 16.22 17.47 -6.69
CA LYS A 122 15.06 17.00 -7.46
C LYS A 122 15.40 15.79 -8.34
N LYS A 123 16.55 15.81 -9.04
CA LYS A 123 16.97 14.68 -9.86
C LYS A 123 17.23 13.43 -9.03
N ARG A 124 17.82 13.58 -7.83
CA ARG A 124 18.02 12.45 -6.91
C ARG A 124 16.71 11.90 -6.37
N ASP A 125 15.78 12.78 -6.04
CA ASP A 125 14.43 12.40 -5.60
C ASP A 125 13.72 11.55 -6.67
N MET A 126 13.63 12.07 -7.88
CA MET A 126 13.00 11.40 -9.00
C MET A 126 13.66 10.04 -9.30
N LYS A 127 14.99 9.98 -9.33
CA LYS A 127 15.72 8.73 -9.51
C LYS A 127 15.37 7.71 -8.42
N LYS A 128 15.27 8.17 -7.17
CA LYS A 128 14.95 7.29 -6.04
C LYS A 128 13.52 6.73 -6.11
N ARG A 129 12.55 7.53 -6.59
CA ARG A 129 11.19 7.07 -6.85
C ARG A 129 11.19 5.92 -7.86
N MET A 130 11.92 6.09 -8.96
CA MET A 130 12.00 5.07 -10.01
C MET A 130 12.73 3.81 -9.55
N GLU A 131 13.80 3.93 -8.74
CA GLU A 131 14.46 2.77 -8.12
C GLU A 131 13.51 1.95 -7.23
N ILE A 132 12.60 2.63 -6.50
CA ILE A 132 11.59 1.95 -5.68
C ILE A 132 10.55 1.26 -6.58
N ALA A 133 10.10 1.93 -7.63
CA ALA A 133 9.15 1.39 -8.59
C ALA A 133 9.73 0.15 -9.29
N GLU A 134 10.95 0.22 -9.81
CA GLU A 134 11.62 -0.87 -10.49
C GLU A 134 11.77 -2.11 -9.60
N ARG A 135 12.20 -1.91 -8.34
CA ARG A 135 12.32 -3.02 -7.36
C ARG A 135 10.97 -3.69 -7.04
N ALA A 136 9.89 -2.95 -7.12
CA ALA A 136 8.57 -3.48 -6.88
C ALA A 136 8.02 -4.26 -8.08
N SER A 137 8.54 -4.03 -9.29
CA SER A 137 8.08 -4.58 -10.57
C SER A 137 6.55 -4.46 -10.69
N PRO A 138 6.02 -3.23 -10.78
CA PRO A 138 4.58 -3.02 -10.77
C PRO A 138 3.93 -3.40 -12.09
N ASP A 139 2.69 -3.87 -12.01
CA ASP A 139 1.78 -3.95 -13.15
C ASP A 139 1.30 -2.55 -13.53
N VAL A 140 1.00 -1.72 -12.50
CA VAL A 140 0.59 -0.32 -12.68
C VAL A 140 1.42 0.60 -11.78
N PHE A 141 1.87 1.71 -12.37
CA PHE A 141 2.44 2.86 -11.67
C PHE A 141 1.46 4.03 -11.73
N VAL A 142 1.07 4.57 -10.57
CA VAL A 142 0.22 5.74 -10.46
C VAL A 142 0.87 6.83 -9.63
N SER A 143 1.11 8.01 -10.23
CA SER A 143 1.61 9.19 -9.53
C SER A 143 0.46 10.11 -9.15
N ILE A 144 0.43 10.56 -7.90
CA ILE A 144 -0.62 11.41 -7.33
C ILE A 144 -0.10 12.82 -7.17
N HIS A 145 -0.80 13.76 -7.78
CA HIS A 145 -0.49 15.18 -7.83
C HIS A 145 -1.74 16.06 -7.66
N LEU A 146 -1.51 17.34 -7.44
CA LEU A 146 -2.53 18.39 -7.46
C LEU A 146 -2.04 19.53 -8.36
N ASN A 147 -2.92 19.99 -9.21
CA ASN A 147 -2.60 20.95 -10.25
C ASN A 147 -2.64 22.40 -9.75
N TYR A 148 -2.03 23.27 -10.53
CA TYR A 148 -2.11 24.71 -10.39
C TYR A 148 -2.22 25.37 -11.77
N TYR A 149 -3.13 26.30 -11.92
CA TYR A 149 -3.24 27.09 -13.14
C TYR A 149 -3.47 28.56 -12.80
N SER A 150 -2.93 29.48 -13.61
CA SER A 150 -3.04 30.93 -13.38
C SER A 150 -4.49 31.43 -13.39
N SER A 151 -5.37 30.77 -14.15
CA SER A 151 -6.81 31.04 -14.09
C SER A 151 -7.45 30.15 -13.03
N SER A 152 -8.00 30.74 -12.00
CA SER A 152 -8.74 30.05 -10.94
C SER A 152 -10.05 29.41 -11.38
N SER A 153 -10.50 29.64 -12.62
CA SER A 153 -11.67 28.96 -13.18
C SER A 153 -11.43 27.51 -13.57
N ARG A 154 -10.17 27.07 -13.72
CA ARG A 154 -9.84 25.67 -13.98
C ARG A 154 -10.01 24.83 -12.74
N ARG A 155 -10.75 23.72 -12.88
CA ARG A 155 -11.06 22.80 -11.77
C ARG A 155 -11.30 21.39 -12.27
N GLY A 156 -11.21 20.44 -11.35
CA GLY A 156 -11.44 19.01 -11.59
C GLY A 156 -10.17 18.26 -11.95
N ALA A 157 -10.24 16.93 -11.91
CA ALA A 157 -9.08 16.06 -12.10
C ALA A 157 -8.71 15.90 -13.57
N GLN A 158 -7.42 15.76 -13.82
CA GLN A 158 -6.86 15.47 -15.13
C GLN A 158 -5.86 14.31 -15.03
N VAL A 159 -6.07 13.28 -15.83
CA VAL A 159 -5.15 12.14 -15.89
C VAL A 159 -4.22 12.29 -17.09
N PHE A 160 -2.94 12.05 -16.83
CA PHE A 160 -1.89 11.97 -17.86
C PHE A 160 -1.36 10.55 -17.97
N TYR A 161 -0.97 10.15 -19.18
CA TYR A 161 -0.44 8.83 -19.47
C TYR A 161 0.91 8.88 -20.19
N LYS A 162 1.65 7.76 -20.09
CA LYS A 162 2.94 7.58 -20.77
C LYS A 162 2.79 7.68 -22.27
N ILE A 163 3.52 8.60 -22.90
CA ILE A 163 3.52 8.82 -24.36
C ILE A 163 3.90 7.52 -25.08
N GLY A 164 3.14 7.19 -26.12
CA GLY A 164 3.41 6.02 -26.95
C GLY A 164 3.03 4.66 -26.32
N SER A 165 2.37 4.67 -25.17
CA SER A 165 1.87 3.46 -24.51
C SER A 165 0.35 3.35 -24.63
N GLU A 166 -0.14 2.54 -25.54
CA GLU A 166 -1.58 2.26 -25.69
C GLU A 166 -2.23 1.71 -24.41
N LYS A 167 -1.51 0.87 -23.69
CA LYS A 167 -1.99 0.33 -22.40
C LYS A 167 -2.14 1.41 -21.34
N SER A 168 -1.16 2.31 -21.23
CA SER A 168 -1.26 3.45 -20.29
C SER A 168 -2.37 4.42 -20.69
N GLU A 169 -2.64 4.59 -21.99
CA GLU A 169 -3.76 5.39 -22.48
C GLU A 169 -5.10 4.77 -22.08
N LYS A 170 -5.31 3.48 -22.30
CA LYS A 170 -6.54 2.76 -21.89
C LYS A 170 -6.74 2.81 -20.37
N LEU A 171 -5.67 2.63 -19.61
CA LEU A 171 -5.69 2.79 -18.15
C LEU A 171 -6.12 4.22 -17.76
N ALA A 172 -5.55 5.23 -18.39
CA ALA A 172 -5.88 6.64 -18.13
C ALA A 172 -7.33 6.97 -18.50
N ILE A 173 -7.85 6.43 -19.61
CA ILE A 173 -9.26 6.58 -20.00
C ILE A 173 -10.17 6.02 -18.91
N SER A 174 -9.88 4.82 -18.42
CA SER A 174 -10.68 4.19 -17.38
C SER A 174 -10.70 5.03 -16.09
N VAL A 175 -9.52 5.48 -15.62
CA VAL A 175 -9.41 6.30 -14.39
C VAL A 175 -10.04 7.68 -14.59
N GLN A 176 -9.81 8.33 -15.76
CA GLN A 176 -10.39 9.64 -16.05
C GLN A 176 -11.91 9.62 -16.05
N ASN A 177 -12.51 8.56 -16.62
CA ASN A 177 -13.96 8.40 -16.66
C ASN A 177 -14.57 8.34 -15.25
N GLN A 178 -13.92 7.64 -14.31
CA GLN A 178 -14.37 7.57 -12.92
C GLN A 178 -14.23 8.92 -12.21
N LEU A 179 -13.11 9.61 -12.41
CA LEU A 179 -12.89 10.95 -11.86
C LEU A 179 -13.86 11.98 -12.45
N ASN A 180 -14.17 11.89 -13.74
CA ASN A 180 -15.19 12.71 -14.39
C ASN A 180 -16.57 12.51 -13.74
N ALA A 181 -16.97 11.25 -13.48
CA ALA A 181 -18.22 10.95 -12.82
C ALA A 181 -18.28 11.52 -11.39
N LEU A 182 -17.18 11.39 -10.62
CA LEU A 182 -17.09 11.97 -9.26
C LEU A 182 -17.26 13.50 -9.26
N GLN A 183 -16.71 14.18 -10.27
CA GLN A 183 -16.58 15.64 -10.27
C GLN A 183 -17.53 16.33 -11.25
N ASN A 184 -18.44 15.57 -11.89
CA ASN A 184 -19.33 16.05 -12.95
C ASN A 184 -18.55 16.81 -14.05
N LYS A 185 -17.54 16.14 -14.63
CA LYS A 185 -16.67 16.64 -15.70
C LYS A 185 -16.72 15.71 -16.90
N ASN A 186 -16.16 16.18 -18.02
CA ASN A 186 -16.02 15.39 -19.25
C ASN A 186 -14.65 15.71 -19.88
N TYR A 187 -13.58 15.36 -19.19
CA TYR A 187 -12.22 15.54 -19.69
C TYR A 187 -11.71 14.25 -20.32
N ALA A 188 -10.97 14.37 -21.42
CA ALA A 188 -10.18 13.27 -21.95
C ALA A 188 -8.82 13.22 -21.22
N PRO A 189 -8.23 12.05 -20.99
CA PRO A 189 -6.86 11.96 -20.52
C PRO A 189 -5.89 12.52 -21.58
N LEU A 190 -4.73 12.97 -21.15
CA LEU A 190 -3.73 13.60 -22.03
C LEU A 190 -2.41 12.84 -22.00
N PRO A 191 -1.68 12.77 -23.13
CA PRO A 191 -0.29 12.32 -23.09
C PRO A 191 0.54 13.28 -22.26
N GLY A 192 1.45 12.76 -21.41
CA GLY A 192 2.26 13.57 -20.51
C GLY A 192 3.75 13.25 -20.60
N ASP A 193 4.57 14.27 -20.84
CA ASP A 193 6.03 14.16 -20.82
C ASP A 193 6.54 14.37 -19.38
N PHE A 194 6.24 13.42 -18.51
CA PHE A 194 6.71 13.41 -17.13
C PHE A 194 7.77 12.36 -16.92
N TYR A 195 8.84 12.71 -16.22
CA TYR A 195 9.96 11.82 -15.93
C TYR A 195 9.48 10.48 -15.34
N VAL A 196 8.60 10.50 -14.34
CA VAL A 196 8.08 9.28 -13.69
C VAL A 196 7.26 8.39 -14.61
N LEU A 197 6.58 8.95 -15.60
CA LEU A 197 5.86 8.18 -16.61
C LEU A 197 6.83 7.56 -17.61
N ASN A 198 7.80 8.33 -18.08
CA ASN A 198 8.76 7.89 -19.09
C ASN A 198 9.67 6.76 -18.57
N GLU A 199 10.15 6.89 -17.33
CA GLU A 199 11.06 5.91 -16.71
C GLU A 199 10.33 4.70 -16.11
N SER A 200 8.99 4.71 -16.00
CA SER A 200 8.24 3.56 -15.49
C SER A 200 8.30 2.38 -16.45
N SER A 201 8.61 1.18 -15.94
CA SER A 201 8.63 -0.06 -16.71
C SER A 201 7.24 -0.65 -16.96
N GLY A 202 6.24 -0.30 -16.15
CA GLY A 202 4.87 -0.78 -16.26
C GLY A 202 3.93 0.21 -16.96
N GLU A 203 2.64 -0.08 -16.92
CA GLU A 203 1.59 0.84 -17.33
C GLU A 203 1.55 2.01 -16.34
N ALA A 204 1.65 3.24 -16.85
CA ALA A 204 1.91 4.40 -16.01
C ALA A 204 0.97 5.56 -16.28
N ILE A 205 0.39 6.10 -15.21
CA ILE A 205 -0.43 7.31 -15.23
C ILE A 205 -0.02 8.29 -14.12
N LEU A 206 -0.32 9.57 -14.34
CA LEU A 206 -0.22 10.63 -13.34
C LEU A 206 -1.60 11.26 -13.21
N CYS A 207 -2.11 11.33 -11.99
CA CYS A 207 -3.40 11.89 -11.66
C CYS A 207 -3.21 13.24 -10.97
N GLU A 208 -3.56 14.33 -11.68
CA GLU A 208 -3.80 15.64 -11.09
C GLU A 208 -5.22 15.63 -10.51
N CYS A 209 -5.36 15.45 -9.21
CA CYS A 209 -6.64 15.13 -8.56
C CYS A 209 -7.57 16.33 -8.38
N GLY A 210 -7.11 17.54 -8.70
CA GLY A 210 -7.84 18.80 -8.63
C GLY A 210 -6.86 19.98 -8.62
N PHE A 211 -7.39 21.19 -8.63
CA PHE A 211 -6.58 22.42 -8.71
C PHE A 211 -6.53 23.15 -7.37
N LEU A 212 -5.34 23.28 -6.78
CA LEU A 212 -5.12 24.10 -5.58
C LEU A 212 -5.23 25.62 -5.86
N SER A 213 -5.28 26.01 -7.14
CA SER A 213 -5.57 27.36 -7.59
C SER A 213 -7.07 27.67 -7.73
N ASN A 214 -7.95 26.70 -7.51
CA ASN A 214 -9.40 26.87 -7.54
C ASN A 214 -9.98 26.71 -6.13
N GLU A 215 -10.78 27.69 -5.66
CA GLU A 215 -11.31 27.72 -4.29
C GLU A 215 -12.21 26.52 -3.97
N GLU A 216 -13.03 26.06 -4.93
CA GLU A 216 -13.93 24.93 -4.69
C GLU A 216 -13.16 23.60 -4.64
N ASP A 217 -12.20 23.38 -5.55
CA ASP A 217 -11.35 22.21 -5.53
C ASP A 217 -10.50 22.18 -4.24
N GLU A 218 -9.88 23.30 -3.87
CA GLU A 218 -9.10 23.42 -2.64
C GLU A 218 -9.97 23.09 -1.41
N ALA A 219 -11.15 23.70 -1.30
CA ALA A 219 -12.05 23.44 -0.17
C ALA A 219 -12.44 21.96 -0.06
N MET A 220 -12.72 21.29 -1.17
CA MET A 220 -13.00 19.85 -1.19
C MET A 220 -11.76 19.02 -0.83
N LEU A 221 -10.61 19.33 -1.40
CA LEU A 221 -9.34 18.62 -1.17
C LEU A 221 -8.87 18.71 0.29
N LEU A 222 -9.25 19.77 1.01
CA LEU A 222 -8.96 19.91 2.44
C LEU A 222 -9.78 18.95 3.31
N THR A 223 -10.90 18.40 2.81
CA THR A 223 -11.70 17.43 3.56
C THR A 223 -11.14 16.02 3.44
N ASP A 224 -11.07 15.30 4.55
CA ASP A 224 -10.59 13.91 4.59
C ASP A 224 -11.47 12.98 3.76
N GLU A 225 -12.78 13.21 3.82
CA GLU A 225 -13.79 12.43 3.10
C GLU A 225 -13.60 12.52 1.58
N TYR A 226 -13.33 13.71 1.05
CA TYR A 226 -13.15 13.87 -0.39
C TYR A 226 -11.86 13.24 -0.89
N ARG A 227 -10.76 13.34 -0.14
CA ARG A 227 -9.52 12.63 -0.45
C ARG A 227 -9.70 11.11 -0.42
N GLN A 228 -10.52 10.60 0.49
CA GLN A 228 -10.91 9.18 0.50
C GLN A 228 -11.70 8.81 -0.77
N LYS A 229 -12.67 9.62 -1.16
CA LYS A 229 -13.44 9.41 -2.41
C LYS A 229 -12.55 9.43 -3.65
N ILE A 230 -11.58 10.34 -3.72
CA ILE A 230 -10.59 10.37 -4.82
C ILE A 230 -9.81 9.04 -4.88
N ALA A 231 -9.29 8.58 -3.75
CA ALA A 231 -8.55 7.34 -3.68
C ALA A 231 -9.39 6.13 -4.12
N GLU A 232 -10.61 6.01 -3.64
CA GLU A 232 -11.55 4.96 -4.04
C GLU A 232 -11.90 5.03 -5.54
N THR A 233 -12.08 6.24 -6.07
CA THR A 233 -12.39 6.46 -7.47
C THR A 233 -11.22 6.05 -8.39
N ILE A 234 -9.98 6.39 -8.03
CA ILE A 234 -8.78 5.95 -8.77
C ILE A 234 -8.67 4.41 -8.72
N PHE A 235 -8.89 3.82 -7.55
CA PHE A 235 -8.92 2.36 -7.40
C PHE A 235 -9.95 1.72 -8.33
N VAL A 236 -11.19 2.19 -8.33
CA VAL A 236 -12.26 1.67 -9.22
C VAL A 236 -11.85 1.79 -10.69
N GLY A 237 -11.25 2.90 -11.09
CA GLY A 237 -10.77 3.08 -12.46
C GLY A 237 -9.69 2.07 -12.85
N ILE A 238 -8.72 1.82 -11.97
CA ILE A 238 -7.66 0.83 -12.21
C ILE A 238 -8.24 -0.60 -12.24
N GLU A 239 -9.14 -0.96 -11.33
CA GLU A 239 -9.78 -2.29 -11.32
C GLU A 239 -10.68 -2.49 -12.54
N THR A 240 -11.42 -1.46 -13.00
CA THR A 240 -12.22 -1.54 -14.23
C THR A 240 -11.34 -1.83 -15.43
N TYR A 241 -10.20 -1.17 -15.55
CA TYR A 241 -9.20 -1.43 -16.59
C TYR A 241 -8.68 -2.88 -16.53
N ARG A 242 -8.29 -3.34 -15.35
CA ARG A 242 -7.82 -4.72 -15.14
C ARG A 242 -8.86 -5.77 -15.51
N TYR A 243 -10.11 -5.54 -15.11
CA TYR A 243 -11.22 -6.43 -15.46
C TYR A 243 -11.42 -6.50 -16.97
N GLY A 244 -11.39 -5.35 -17.66
CA GLY A 244 -11.47 -5.28 -19.12
C GLY A 244 -10.37 -6.09 -19.82
N LEU A 245 -9.12 -6.01 -19.33
CA LEU A 245 -8.02 -6.85 -19.84
C LEU A 245 -8.27 -8.34 -19.62
N ALA A 246 -8.79 -8.72 -18.47
CA ALA A 246 -9.06 -10.13 -18.14
C ALA A 246 -10.20 -10.74 -18.97
N THR A 247 -11.17 -9.91 -19.37
CA THR A 247 -12.37 -10.36 -20.12
C THR A 247 -12.26 -10.15 -21.62
N GLY A 248 -11.22 -9.46 -22.11
CA GLY A 248 -11.05 -9.14 -23.53
C GLY A 248 -12.07 -8.11 -24.07
N VAL A 249 -12.70 -7.33 -23.20
CA VAL A 249 -13.72 -6.32 -23.51
C VAL A 249 -13.14 -4.91 -23.62
N ASN A 250 -11.91 -4.74 -24.12
CA ASN A 250 -11.28 -3.43 -24.33
C ASN A 250 -11.06 -3.12 -25.81
#